data_dfa1baf297f384c5d72307e80fce5b5c
#
_entry.id   dfa1baf297f384c5d72307e80fce5b5c
#
_cell.length_a   1.000
_cell.length_b   1.000
_cell.length_c   1.000
_cell.angle_alpha   90.00
_cell.angle_beta   90.00
_cell.angle_gamma   90.00
#
_symmetry.space_group_name_H-M   'P 1'
#
loop_
_entity.id
_entity.type
_entity.pdbx_description
1 polymer ?
#
loop_
_entity_poly.entity_id
_entity_poly.type
_entity_poly.pdbx_seq_one_letter_code
_entity_poly.pdbx_strand_id
1 'polypeptide(L)'
;MIVHLLIVWGTTVVAIALAVFIVRRRSLDEDEDPPDYRVVLGFVASAYGLLLGLLVVFAVGHYNDTRTKAEDEATSLVALSGAVAVWPHGTRAPYRHDLLCYMNSVVVNEWPSMEDGNASESPETRAWGDHLAAVTRELPLDTDQERAAYGRAAGFLTDSGKARQQLLFFTEPRIPTALWVVIYVGVFLMVLLISLIYTDNPKGRVTALGCLILLLSVVVSVLSMLDKPFGPGARVPPNEMRQAIALLAAGHKSVDLQQACSAGPGKVAS
;
A
#
# COMPACT_ATOMS: atom_id res chain seq x y z
N MET A 1 6.67 6.53 9.17
CA MET A 1 7.28 7.78 8.68
C MET A 1 8.13 8.49 9.72
N ILE A 2 7.59 8.95 10.86
CA ILE A 2 8.35 9.69 11.89
C ILE A 2 9.59 8.93 12.37
N VAL A 3 9.47 7.62 12.64
CA VAL A 3 10.57 6.77 13.09
C VAL A 3 11.72 6.74 12.08
N HIS A 4 11.42 6.56 10.79
CA HIS A 4 12.44 6.55 9.74
C HIS A 4 13.16 7.90 9.62
N LEU A 5 12.42 9.02 9.73
CA LEU A 5 13.03 10.34 9.76
C LEU A 5 13.94 10.53 10.98
N LEU A 6 13.50 10.13 12.17
CA LEU A 6 14.33 10.19 13.37
C LEU A 6 15.63 9.37 13.24
N ILE A 7 15.57 8.20 12.60
CA ILE A 7 16.74 7.38 12.32
C ILE A 7 17.68 8.10 11.33
N VAL A 8 17.17 8.70 10.26
CA VAL A 8 17.98 9.49 9.31
C VAL A 8 18.68 10.64 10.02
N TRP A 9 17.98 11.39 10.85
CA TRP A 9 18.59 12.49 11.62
C TRP A 9 19.60 11.99 12.64
N GLY A 10 19.29 10.89 13.36
CA GLY A 10 20.21 10.26 14.31
C GLY A 10 21.50 9.77 13.65
N THR A 11 21.40 9.05 12.53
CA THR A 11 22.58 8.59 11.77
C THR A 11 23.41 9.75 11.23
N THR A 12 22.76 10.84 10.82
CA THR A 12 23.44 12.06 10.39
C THR A 12 24.26 12.71 11.49
N VAL A 13 23.69 12.85 12.69
CA VAL A 13 24.40 13.40 13.85
C VAL A 13 25.61 12.54 14.23
N VAL A 14 25.45 11.22 14.26
CA VAL A 14 26.54 10.28 14.56
C VAL A 14 27.64 10.35 13.51
N ALA A 15 27.28 10.42 12.20
CA ALA A 15 28.27 10.53 11.12
C ALA A 15 29.06 11.82 11.19
N ILE A 16 28.42 12.96 11.49
CA ILE A 16 29.11 14.26 11.66
C ILE A 16 30.02 14.22 12.88
N ALA A 17 29.57 13.68 14.02
CA ALA A 17 30.38 13.56 15.22
C ALA A 17 31.63 12.69 14.98
N LEU A 18 31.48 11.56 14.27
CA LEU A 18 32.58 10.69 13.89
C LEU A 18 33.55 11.38 12.93
N ALA A 19 33.06 12.13 11.93
CA ALA A 19 33.90 12.89 11.02
C ALA A 19 34.74 13.93 11.77
N VAL A 20 34.11 14.69 12.69
CA VAL A 20 34.82 15.67 13.53
C VAL A 20 35.89 14.98 14.41
N PHE A 21 35.57 13.83 14.97
CA PHE A 21 36.52 13.05 15.77
C PHE A 21 37.71 12.58 14.93
N ILE A 22 37.48 12.04 13.73
CA ILE A 22 38.54 11.58 12.80
C ILE A 22 39.43 12.74 12.40
N VAL A 23 38.85 13.89 12.03
CA VAL A 23 39.62 15.10 11.64
C VAL A 23 40.48 15.59 12.80
N ARG A 24 39.90 15.69 14.03
CA ARG A 24 40.68 16.11 15.22
C ARG A 24 41.82 15.15 15.56
N ARG A 25 41.64 13.86 15.37
CA ARG A 25 42.69 12.87 15.61
C ARG A 25 43.83 12.95 14.60
N ARG A 26 43.49 13.20 13.30
CA ARG A 26 44.47 13.36 12.22
C ARG A 26 45.26 14.68 12.31
N SER A 27 44.66 15.74 12.81
CA SER A 27 45.39 17.00 13.01
C SER A 27 46.48 16.90 14.09
N LEU A 28 46.61 15.76 14.74
CA LEU A 28 47.70 15.46 15.71
C LEU A 28 48.87 14.67 15.08
N ASP A 29 48.65 14.10 13.86
CA ASP A 29 49.67 13.37 13.07
C ASP A 29 50.00 14.22 11.81
N GLU A 30 51.08 15.00 11.87
CA GLU A 30 51.45 16.02 10.88
C GLU A 30 52.07 15.48 9.56
N ASP A 31 52.21 14.18 9.34
CA ASP A 31 53.07 13.63 8.27
C ASP A 31 52.34 12.87 7.13
N GLU A 32 51.02 12.84 7.04
CA GLU A 32 50.32 12.14 5.94
C GLU A 32 49.48 13.07 5.08
N ASP A 33 49.68 13.02 3.75
CA ASP A 33 48.78 13.68 2.77
C ASP A 33 47.34 13.14 2.94
N PRO A 34 46.34 14.01 3.00
CA PRO A 34 44.95 13.57 3.18
C PRO A 34 44.49 12.73 2.00
N PRO A 35 43.93 11.53 2.24
CA PRO A 35 43.41 10.69 1.15
C PRO A 35 42.30 11.38 0.37
N ASP A 36 42.34 11.23 -0.95
CA ASP A 36 41.29 11.81 -1.83
C ASP A 36 39.98 10.98 -1.75
N TYR A 37 39.08 11.39 -0.87
CA TYR A 37 37.76 10.76 -0.69
C TYR A 37 36.78 11.06 -1.84
N ARG A 38 37.10 11.97 -2.79
CA ARG A 38 36.17 12.40 -3.86
C ARG A 38 35.82 11.26 -4.81
N VAL A 39 36.80 10.42 -5.17
CA VAL A 39 36.61 9.26 -6.03
C VAL A 39 35.69 8.24 -5.33
N VAL A 40 35.97 7.96 -4.05
CA VAL A 40 35.18 7.04 -3.24
C VAL A 40 33.74 7.57 -3.09
N LEU A 41 33.56 8.86 -2.82
CA LEU A 41 32.25 9.49 -2.74
C LEU A 41 31.49 9.34 -4.05
N GLY A 42 32.14 9.58 -5.20
CA GLY A 42 31.52 9.44 -6.52
C GLY A 42 30.99 8.01 -6.77
N PHE A 43 31.80 7.00 -6.45
CA PHE A 43 31.40 5.61 -6.56
C PHE A 43 30.23 5.24 -5.62
N VAL A 44 30.35 5.57 -4.33
CA VAL A 44 29.32 5.30 -3.32
C VAL A 44 28.03 6.03 -3.66
N ALA A 45 28.10 7.30 -4.08
CA ALA A 45 26.92 8.09 -4.46
C ALA A 45 26.19 7.48 -5.67
N SER A 46 26.94 7.02 -6.68
CA SER A 46 26.36 6.39 -7.88
C SER A 46 25.68 5.06 -7.55
N ALA A 47 26.36 4.18 -6.80
CA ALA A 47 25.82 2.90 -6.39
C ALA A 47 24.58 3.07 -5.47
N TYR A 48 24.67 4.00 -4.53
CA TYR A 48 23.55 4.28 -3.61
C TYR A 48 22.36 4.94 -4.31
N GLY A 49 22.62 5.87 -5.25
CA GLY A 49 21.58 6.48 -6.07
C GLY A 49 20.83 5.46 -6.94
N LEU A 50 21.56 4.52 -7.55
CA LEU A 50 20.96 3.41 -8.31
C LEU A 50 20.09 2.53 -7.42
N LEU A 51 20.57 2.17 -6.23
CA LEU A 51 19.83 1.37 -5.26
C LEU A 51 18.54 2.06 -4.82
N LEU A 52 18.62 3.35 -4.45
CA LEU A 52 17.45 4.11 -4.06
C LEU A 52 16.44 4.24 -5.22
N GLY A 53 16.92 4.48 -6.45
CA GLY A 53 16.08 4.54 -7.64
C GLY A 53 15.32 3.22 -7.87
N LEU A 54 16.00 2.08 -7.74
CA LEU A 54 15.38 0.76 -7.85
C LEU A 54 14.34 0.52 -6.74
N LEU A 55 14.62 0.93 -5.52
CA LEU A 55 13.67 0.82 -4.39
C LEU A 55 12.42 1.67 -4.61
N VAL A 56 12.57 2.89 -5.16
CA VAL A 56 11.41 3.73 -5.50
C VAL A 56 10.55 3.06 -6.56
N VAL A 57 11.16 2.52 -7.63
CA VAL A 57 10.42 1.78 -8.68
C VAL A 57 9.68 0.59 -8.09
N PHE A 58 10.33 -0.18 -7.21
CA PHE A 58 9.71 -1.31 -6.52
C PHE A 58 8.51 -0.87 -5.64
N ALA A 59 8.67 0.21 -4.87
CA ALA A 59 7.61 0.72 -4.00
C ALA A 59 6.42 1.28 -4.79
N VAL A 60 6.66 1.99 -5.91
CA VAL A 60 5.62 2.45 -6.83
C VAL A 60 4.91 1.26 -7.49
N GLY A 61 5.64 0.23 -7.89
CA GLY A 61 5.07 -1.01 -8.41
C GLY A 61 4.10 -1.64 -7.41
N HIS A 62 4.52 -1.80 -6.16
CA HIS A 62 3.67 -2.33 -5.10
C HIS A 62 2.39 -1.50 -4.86
N TYR A 63 2.51 -0.17 -4.86
CA TYR A 63 1.34 0.72 -4.76
C TYR A 63 0.36 0.53 -5.93
N ASN A 64 0.87 0.46 -7.16
CA ASN A 64 0.06 0.24 -8.35
C ASN A 64 -0.60 -1.15 -8.33
N ASP A 65 0.12 -2.19 -7.91
CA ASP A 65 -0.44 -3.55 -7.77
C ASP A 65 -1.60 -3.56 -6.78
N THR A 66 -1.46 -2.86 -5.64
CA THR A 66 -2.53 -2.73 -4.64
C THR A 66 -3.77 -2.07 -5.25
N ARG A 67 -3.59 -0.98 -6.00
CA ARG A 67 -4.68 -0.30 -6.70
C ARG A 67 -5.36 -1.21 -7.73
N THR A 68 -4.57 -1.92 -8.54
CA THR A 68 -5.09 -2.87 -9.53
C THR A 68 -5.92 -3.97 -8.86
N LYS A 69 -5.51 -4.47 -7.70
CA LYS A 69 -6.30 -5.49 -6.98
C LYS A 69 -7.62 -4.94 -6.42
N ALA A 70 -7.65 -3.68 -6.00
CA ALA A 70 -8.91 -3.02 -5.62
C ALA A 70 -9.87 -2.89 -6.81
N GLU A 71 -9.33 -2.57 -7.99
CA GLU A 71 -10.08 -2.51 -9.25
C GLU A 71 -10.57 -3.89 -9.71
N ASP A 72 -9.71 -4.92 -9.65
CA ASP A 72 -10.04 -6.31 -9.98
C ASP A 72 -11.22 -6.81 -9.14
N GLU A 73 -11.20 -6.55 -7.81
CA GLU A 73 -12.29 -6.94 -6.92
C GLU A 73 -13.60 -6.25 -7.29
N ALA A 74 -13.60 -4.93 -7.42
CA ALA A 74 -14.78 -4.15 -7.76
C ALA A 74 -15.37 -4.59 -9.13
N THR A 75 -14.52 -4.81 -10.13
CA THR A 75 -14.90 -5.24 -11.47
C THR A 75 -15.50 -6.64 -11.46
N SER A 76 -14.91 -7.56 -10.70
CA SER A 76 -15.43 -8.93 -10.56
C SER A 76 -16.82 -8.95 -9.91
N LEU A 77 -17.08 -8.08 -8.93
CA LEU A 77 -18.42 -7.96 -8.30
C LEU A 77 -19.45 -7.33 -9.23
N VAL A 78 -19.06 -6.37 -10.06
CA VAL A 78 -19.96 -5.83 -11.12
C VAL A 78 -20.29 -6.93 -12.13
N ALA A 79 -19.30 -7.69 -12.58
CA ALA A 79 -19.49 -8.80 -13.52
C ALA A 79 -20.36 -9.92 -12.92
N LEU A 80 -20.21 -10.19 -11.61
CA LEU A 80 -21.07 -11.12 -10.86
C LEU A 80 -22.54 -10.68 -10.91
N SER A 81 -22.83 -9.39 -10.67
CA SER A 81 -24.19 -8.84 -10.80
C SER A 81 -24.76 -9.03 -12.21
N GLY A 82 -23.90 -8.86 -13.23
CA GLY A 82 -24.28 -9.11 -14.63
C GLY A 82 -24.59 -10.59 -14.92
N ALA A 83 -23.78 -11.49 -14.38
CA ALA A 83 -24.02 -12.94 -14.52
C ALA A 83 -25.35 -13.37 -13.89
N VAL A 84 -25.68 -12.82 -12.71
CA VAL A 84 -26.93 -13.13 -11.98
C VAL A 84 -28.17 -12.50 -12.64
N ALA A 85 -28.02 -11.59 -13.58
CA ALA A 85 -29.14 -10.97 -14.31
C ALA A 85 -30.01 -11.96 -15.13
N VAL A 86 -29.51 -13.18 -15.36
CA VAL A 86 -30.22 -14.26 -16.05
C VAL A 86 -31.42 -14.76 -15.26
N TRP A 87 -31.33 -14.77 -13.92
CA TRP A 87 -32.42 -15.27 -13.07
C TRP A 87 -33.59 -14.33 -12.96
N PRO A 88 -34.80 -14.86 -12.68
CA PRO A 88 -35.99 -14.07 -12.47
C PRO A 88 -35.83 -13.03 -11.38
N HIS A 89 -36.65 -11.99 -11.40
CA HIS A 89 -36.60 -10.87 -10.46
C HIS A 89 -36.65 -11.33 -8.99
N GLY A 90 -37.45 -12.36 -8.68
CA GLY A 90 -37.58 -12.91 -7.33
C GLY A 90 -36.30 -13.49 -6.75
N THR A 91 -35.44 -14.06 -7.59
CA THR A 91 -34.08 -14.57 -7.20
C THR A 91 -33.04 -13.48 -7.30
N ARG A 92 -33.08 -12.69 -8.36
CA ARG A 92 -32.06 -11.67 -8.65
C ARG A 92 -32.09 -10.49 -7.67
N ALA A 93 -33.28 -10.04 -7.24
CA ALA A 93 -33.38 -8.85 -6.39
C ALA A 93 -32.75 -9.04 -5.00
N PRO A 94 -33.08 -10.12 -4.24
CA PRO A 94 -32.40 -10.37 -2.97
C PRO A 94 -30.90 -10.62 -3.14
N TYR A 95 -30.47 -11.37 -4.16
CA TYR A 95 -29.05 -11.57 -4.41
C TYR A 95 -28.31 -10.24 -4.64
N ARG A 96 -28.89 -9.34 -5.42
CA ARG A 96 -28.30 -8.01 -5.66
C ARG A 96 -28.25 -7.16 -4.40
N HIS A 97 -29.23 -7.28 -3.51
CA HIS A 97 -29.20 -6.65 -2.20
C HIS A 97 -28.02 -7.15 -1.37
N ASP A 98 -27.85 -8.47 -1.25
CA ASP A 98 -26.76 -9.08 -0.51
C ASP A 98 -25.38 -8.70 -1.09
N LEU A 99 -25.25 -8.67 -2.41
CA LEU A 99 -24.05 -8.21 -3.10
C LEU A 99 -23.72 -6.75 -2.77
N LEU A 100 -24.72 -5.86 -2.79
CA LEU A 100 -24.53 -4.44 -2.43
C LEU A 100 -24.13 -4.29 -0.95
N CYS A 101 -24.71 -5.09 -0.05
CA CYS A 101 -24.35 -5.09 1.36
C CYS A 101 -22.92 -5.59 1.60
N TYR A 102 -22.48 -6.63 0.88
CA TYR A 102 -21.09 -7.06 0.89
C TYR A 102 -20.15 -5.92 0.46
N MET A 103 -20.41 -5.31 -0.70
CA MET A 103 -19.60 -4.20 -1.24
C MET A 103 -19.56 -3.01 -0.29
N ASN A 104 -20.71 -2.67 0.33
CA ASN A 104 -20.77 -1.60 1.33
C ASN A 104 -19.97 -1.95 2.59
N SER A 105 -20.02 -3.19 3.08
CA SER A 105 -19.21 -3.66 4.20
C SER A 105 -17.71 -3.55 3.92
N VAL A 106 -17.30 -3.85 2.70
CA VAL A 106 -15.91 -3.64 2.24
C VAL A 106 -15.49 -2.19 2.42
N VAL A 107 -16.32 -1.22 2.00
CA VAL A 107 -15.98 0.21 2.07
C VAL A 107 -16.01 0.74 3.50
N VAL A 108 -16.98 0.29 4.33
CA VAL A 108 -17.26 0.89 5.64
C VAL A 108 -16.49 0.20 6.77
N ASN A 109 -16.30 -1.11 6.69
CA ASN A 109 -15.67 -1.89 7.76
C ASN A 109 -14.25 -2.33 7.39
N GLU A 110 -14.07 -2.89 6.20
CA GLU A 110 -12.80 -3.48 5.79
C GLU A 110 -11.73 -2.43 5.48
N TRP A 111 -12.09 -1.40 4.70
CA TRP A 111 -11.13 -0.35 4.32
C TRP A 111 -10.52 0.36 5.52
N PRO A 112 -11.33 0.84 6.51
CA PRO A 112 -10.79 1.41 7.74
C PRO A 112 -9.90 0.43 8.52
N SER A 113 -10.26 -0.85 8.57
CA SER A 113 -9.46 -1.89 9.22
C SER A 113 -8.08 -2.04 8.57
N MET A 114 -8.01 -2.04 7.22
CA MET A 114 -6.73 -2.05 6.49
C MET A 114 -5.93 -0.75 6.70
N GLU A 115 -6.60 0.40 6.81
CA GLU A 115 -5.95 1.68 7.14
C GLU A 115 -5.30 1.67 8.53
N ASP A 116 -5.89 0.96 9.48
CA ASP A 116 -5.34 0.73 10.83
C ASP A 116 -4.21 -0.33 10.84
N GLY A 117 -3.93 -0.95 9.69
CA GLY A 117 -2.86 -1.93 9.51
C GLY A 117 -3.27 -3.37 9.81
N ASN A 118 -4.57 -3.67 9.87
CA ASN A 118 -5.06 -5.04 10.05
C ASN A 118 -5.03 -5.80 8.72
N ALA A 119 -4.23 -6.86 8.66
CA ALA A 119 -4.15 -7.77 7.52
C ALA A 119 -5.22 -8.89 7.55
N SER A 120 -6.10 -8.89 8.54
CA SER A 120 -7.20 -9.85 8.68
C SER A 120 -8.53 -9.22 8.28
N GLU A 121 -9.34 -10.00 7.57
CA GLU A 121 -10.67 -9.60 7.16
C GLU A 121 -11.57 -9.25 8.36
N SER A 122 -12.34 -8.16 8.22
CA SER A 122 -13.28 -7.76 9.27
C SER A 122 -14.40 -8.81 9.44
N PRO A 123 -14.87 -9.07 10.68
CA PRO A 123 -15.92 -10.06 10.92
C PRO A 123 -17.19 -9.78 10.12
N GLU A 124 -17.56 -8.52 9.95
CA GLU A 124 -18.75 -8.08 9.22
C GLU A 124 -18.62 -8.36 7.73
N THR A 125 -17.47 -8.04 7.13
CA THR A 125 -17.23 -8.28 5.70
C THR A 125 -17.17 -9.78 5.42
N ARG A 126 -16.54 -10.56 6.32
CA ARG A 126 -16.51 -12.01 6.23
C ARG A 126 -17.91 -12.61 6.28
N ALA A 127 -18.75 -12.17 7.23
CA ALA A 127 -20.13 -12.67 7.36
C ALA A 127 -20.94 -12.43 6.08
N TRP A 128 -20.82 -11.27 5.45
CA TRP A 128 -21.46 -10.96 4.18
C TRP A 128 -20.88 -11.78 3.02
N GLY A 129 -19.56 -11.99 2.98
CA GLY A 129 -18.89 -12.81 1.98
C GLY A 129 -19.32 -14.29 2.06
N ASP A 130 -19.36 -14.85 3.25
CA ASP A 130 -19.81 -16.23 3.49
C ASP A 130 -21.29 -16.42 3.09
N HIS A 131 -22.14 -15.42 3.41
CA HIS A 131 -23.54 -15.42 3.00
C HIS A 131 -23.69 -15.35 1.48
N LEU A 132 -22.97 -14.44 0.82
CA LEU A 132 -22.99 -14.30 -0.64
C LEU A 132 -22.54 -15.62 -1.32
N ALA A 133 -21.51 -16.27 -0.77
CA ALA A 133 -21.08 -17.57 -1.27
C ALA A 133 -22.13 -18.67 -1.05
N ALA A 134 -22.88 -18.63 0.05
CA ALA A 134 -23.98 -19.57 0.32
C ALA A 134 -25.13 -19.38 -0.67
N VAL A 135 -25.66 -18.14 -0.82
CA VAL A 135 -26.77 -17.88 -1.74
C VAL A 135 -26.38 -18.11 -3.20
N THR A 136 -25.09 -17.94 -3.56
CA THR A 136 -24.60 -18.28 -4.90
C THR A 136 -24.72 -19.80 -5.15
N ARG A 137 -24.42 -20.64 -4.18
CA ARG A 137 -24.53 -22.11 -4.30
C ARG A 137 -25.98 -22.60 -4.39
N GLU A 138 -26.92 -21.81 -3.88
CA GLU A 138 -28.33 -22.12 -3.85
C GLU A 138 -29.10 -21.62 -5.10
N LEU A 139 -28.41 -20.96 -6.05
CA LEU A 139 -29.04 -20.49 -7.30
C LEU A 139 -29.67 -21.64 -8.09
N PRO A 140 -30.94 -21.50 -8.57
CA PRO A 140 -31.57 -22.51 -9.39
C PRO A 140 -30.80 -22.80 -10.69
N LEU A 141 -30.78 -24.07 -11.11
CA LEU A 141 -30.05 -24.55 -12.29
C LEU A 141 -31.01 -25.28 -13.26
N ASP A 142 -32.20 -24.74 -13.44
CA ASP A 142 -33.28 -25.41 -14.18
C ASP A 142 -33.03 -25.40 -15.70
N THR A 143 -32.36 -24.36 -16.20
CA THR A 143 -32.10 -24.17 -17.63
C THR A 143 -30.61 -24.25 -17.96
N ASP A 144 -30.25 -24.54 -19.21
CA ASP A 144 -28.85 -24.52 -19.70
C ASP A 144 -28.23 -23.12 -19.56
N GLN A 145 -29.07 -22.07 -19.75
CA GLN A 145 -28.62 -20.70 -19.59
C GLN A 145 -28.24 -20.38 -18.14
N GLU A 146 -29.04 -20.86 -17.17
CA GLU A 146 -28.74 -20.70 -15.74
C GLU A 146 -27.48 -21.48 -15.35
N ARG A 147 -27.30 -22.72 -15.83
CA ARG A 147 -26.07 -23.50 -15.60
C ARG A 147 -24.83 -22.79 -16.12
N ALA A 148 -24.92 -22.23 -17.33
CA ALA A 148 -23.82 -21.45 -17.92
C ALA A 148 -23.54 -20.15 -17.14
N ALA A 149 -24.59 -19.47 -16.68
CA ALA A 149 -24.50 -18.23 -15.89
C ALA A 149 -23.94 -18.52 -14.49
N TYR A 150 -24.33 -19.64 -13.86
CA TYR A 150 -23.79 -20.09 -12.57
C TYR A 150 -22.26 -20.27 -12.62
N GLY A 151 -21.76 -20.95 -13.66
CA GLY A 151 -20.32 -21.11 -13.82
C GLY A 151 -19.55 -19.78 -13.87
N ARG A 152 -20.12 -18.78 -14.57
CA ARG A 152 -19.55 -17.42 -14.59
C ARG A 152 -19.66 -16.72 -13.24
N ALA A 153 -20.82 -16.80 -12.59
CA ALA A 153 -21.05 -16.18 -11.28
C ALA A 153 -20.08 -16.74 -10.23
N ALA A 154 -19.93 -18.07 -10.16
CA ALA A 154 -18.98 -18.73 -9.26
C ALA A 154 -17.53 -18.34 -9.57
N GLY A 155 -17.17 -18.17 -10.86
CA GLY A 155 -15.87 -17.67 -11.30
C GLY A 155 -15.61 -16.24 -10.79
N PHE A 156 -16.52 -15.31 -11.03
CA PHE A 156 -16.38 -13.91 -10.59
C PHE A 156 -16.33 -13.77 -9.06
N LEU A 157 -17.12 -14.57 -8.32
CA LEU A 157 -17.06 -14.59 -6.87
C LEU A 157 -15.69 -15.09 -6.38
N THR A 158 -15.14 -16.12 -7.03
CA THR A 158 -13.80 -16.64 -6.71
C THR A 158 -12.72 -15.61 -7.01
N ASP A 159 -12.80 -14.91 -8.13
CA ASP A 159 -11.81 -13.90 -8.52
C ASP A 159 -11.87 -12.66 -7.60
N SER A 160 -13.07 -12.23 -7.21
CA SER A 160 -13.27 -11.20 -6.19
C SER A 160 -12.63 -11.62 -4.85
N GLY A 161 -12.84 -12.86 -4.40
CA GLY A 161 -12.23 -13.39 -3.17
C GLY A 161 -10.70 -13.44 -3.23
N LYS A 162 -10.11 -13.83 -4.37
CA LYS A 162 -8.65 -13.80 -4.57
C LYS A 162 -8.11 -12.37 -4.53
N ALA A 163 -8.77 -11.43 -5.22
CA ALA A 163 -8.36 -10.03 -5.21
C ALA A 163 -8.41 -9.45 -3.78
N ARG A 164 -9.49 -9.74 -3.03
CA ARG A 164 -9.64 -9.39 -1.61
C ARG A 164 -8.49 -9.92 -0.77
N GLN A 165 -8.20 -11.21 -0.88
CA GLN A 165 -7.13 -11.83 -0.10
C GLN A 165 -5.75 -11.21 -0.41
N GLN A 166 -5.49 -10.85 -1.68
CA GLN A 166 -4.27 -10.15 -2.05
C GLN A 166 -4.20 -8.74 -1.46
N LEU A 167 -5.32 -8.00 -1.40
CA LEU A 167 -5.38 -6.69 -0.75
C LEU A 167 -5.04 -6.77 0.74
N LEU A 168 -5.56 -7.77 1.45
CA LEU A 168 -5.24 -8.00 2.85
C LEU A 168 -3.74 -8.28 3.04
N PHE A 169 -3.12 -9.08 2.18
CA PHE A 169 -1.67 -9.30 2.21
C PHE A 169 -0.86 -8.03 1.91
N PHE A 170 -1.40 -7.11 1.11
CA PHE A 170 -0.74 -5.84 0.79
C PHE A 170 -0.84 -4.80 1.91
N THR A 171 -1.59 -5.07 2.97
CA THR A 171 -1.62 -4.23 4.18
C THR A 171 -0.29 -4.27 4.94
N GLU A 172 0.47 -5.38 4.84
CA GLU A 172 1.78 -5.55 5.45
C GLU A 172 2.89 -4.81 4.66
N PRO A 173 3.87 -4.22 5.36
CA PRO A 173 5.03 -3.59 4.71
C PRO A 173 5.79 -4.59 3.83
N ARG A 174 6.16 -4.19 2.62
CA ARG A 174 6.85 -5.05 1.65
C ARG A 174 8.36 -4.87 1.62
N ILE A 175 8.86 -3.73 2.09
CA ILE A 175 10.30 -3.47 2.12
C ILE A 175 10.90 -4.24 3.30
N PRO A 176 11.73 -5.28 3.05
CA PRO A 176 12.39 -6.03 4.12
C PRO A 176 13.23 -5.13 5.02
N THR A 177 13.25 -5.42 6.32
CA THR A 177 14.04 -4.66 7.30
C THR A 177 15.52 -4.55 6.90
N ALA A 178 16.08 -5.58 6.24
CA ALA A 178 17.45 -5.57 5.74
C ALA A 178 17.70 -4.42 4.74
N LEU A 179 16.75 -4.11 3.87
CA LEU A 179 16.88 -3.00 2.92
C LEU A 179 16.84 -1.64 3.64
N TRP A 180 16.04 -1.50 4.69
CA TRP A 180 16.07 -0.31 5.53
C TRP A 180 17.43 -0.10 6.18
N VAL A 181 18.09 -1.17 6.66
CA VAL A 181 19.46 -1.09 7.20
C VAL A 181 20.42 -0.59 6.12
N VAL A 182 20.36 -1.12 4.90
CA VAL A 182 21.20 -0.66 3.78
C VAL A 182 20.98 0.81 3.47
N ILE A 183 19.71 1.27 3.48
CA ILE A 183 19.37 2.70 3.30
C ILE A 183 20.08 3.56 4.35
N TYR A 184 19.96 3.21 5.64
CA TYR A 184 20.55 4.01 6.72
C TYR A 184 22.09 3.98 6.72
N VAL A 185 22.69 2.83 6.41
CA VAL A 185 24.15 2.71 6.25
C VAL A 185 24.62 3.59 5.08
N GLY A 186 23.89 3.62 3.97
CA GLY A 186 24.18 4.51 2.83
C GLY A 186 24.10 6.00 3.21
N VAL A 187 23.06 6.41 3.94
CA VAL A 187 22.95 7.77 4.50
C VAL A 187 24.17 8.11 5.34
N PHE A 188 24.52 7.21 6.28
CA PHE A 188 25.67 7.39 7.17
C PHE A 188 26.97 7.58 6.39
N LEU A 189 27.26 6.69 5.43
CA LEU A 189 28.47 6.76 4.61
C LEU A 189 28.55 8.05 3.78
N MET A 190 27.45 8.47 3.16
CA MET A 190 27.39 9.67 2.37
C MET A 190 27.66 10.94 3.21
N VAL A 191 27.03 11.03 4.39
CA VAL A 191 27.24 12.15 5.32
C VAL A 191 28.67 12.17 5.84
N LEU A 192 29.22 11.01 6.18
CA LEU A 192 30.59 10.85 6.66
C LEU A 192 31.60 11.33 5.58
N LEU A 193 31.49 10.82 4.35
CA LEU A 193 32.41 11.16 3.25
C LEU A 193 32.35 12.65 2.90
N ILE A 194 31.16 13.24 2.80
CA ILE A 194 31.00 14.69 2.55
C ILE A 194 31.63 15.49 3.69
N SER A 195 31.45 15.08 4.94
CA SER A 195 32.01 15.77 6.10
C SER A 195 33.53 15.74 6.11
N LEU A 196 34.16 14.67 5.59
CA LEU A 196 35.61 14.54 5.46
C LEU A 196 36.17 15.35 4.30
N ILE A 197 35.48 15.41 3.14
CA ILE A 197 35.94 16.14 1.95
C ILE A 197 35.94 17.67 2.16
N TYR A 198 34.91 18.19 2.83
CA TYR A 198 34.73 19.64 3.03
C TYR A 198 35.29 20.15 4.37
N THR A 199 36.37 19.57 4.87
CA THR A 199 36.96 19.93 6.18
C THR A 199 37.38 21.41 6.20
N ASP A 200 38.00 21.91 5.12
CA ASP A 200 38.58 23.25 5.05
C ASP A 200 37.58 24.34 4.64
N ASN A 201 36.37 23.94 4.19
CA ASN A 201 35.30 24.85 3.79
C ASN A 201 34.00 24.63 4.57
N PRO A 202 33.83 25.27 5.73
CA PRO A 202 32.66 25.05 6.57
C PRO A 202 31.33 25.46 5.92
N LYS A 203 31.33 26.50 5.08
CA LYS A 203 30.13 26.96 4.35
C LYS A 203 29.73 25.91 3.28
N GLY A 204 30.72 25.46 2.47
CA GLY A 204 30.50 24.42 1.47
C GLY A 204 30.00 23.11 2.10
N ARG A 205 30.56 22.72 3.25
CA ARG A 205 30.15 21.54 4.00
C ARG A 205 28.67 21.63 4.44
N VAL A 206 28.29 22.73 5.07
CA VAL A 206 26.89 22.94 5.54
C VAL A 206 25.92 22.91 4.36
N THR A 207 26.25 23.56 3.24
CA THR A 207 25.40 23.56 2.04
C THR A 207 25.26 22.17 1.45
N ALA A 208 26.37 21.43 1.25
CA ALA A 208 26.36 20.10 0.67
C ALA A 208 25.59 19.11 1.54
N LEU A 209 25.83 19.12 2.87
CA LEU A 209 25.11 18.29 3.83
C LEU A 209 23.62 18.64 3.88
N GLY A 210 23.28 19.94 3.88
CA GLY A 210 21.88 20.39 3.88
C GLY A 210 21.11 19.89 2.67
N CYS A 211 21.68 20.02 1.47
CA CYS A 211 21.08 19.52 0.22
C CYS A 211 20.93 17.97 0.26
N LEU A 212 21.97 17.25 0.69
CA LEU A 212 21.93 15.79 0.77
C LEU A 212 20.86 15.32 1.77
N ILE A 213 20.86 15.86 2.98
CA ILE A 213 19.92 15.47 4.02
C ILE A 213 18.47 15.74 3.58
N LEU A 214 18.22 16.92 2.95
CA LEU A 214 16.92 17.25 2.42
C LEU A 214 16.47 16.22 1.37
N LEU A 215 17.32 15.94 0.37
CA LEU A 215 17.04 14.97 -0.69
C LEU A 215 16.74 13.59 -0.10
N LEU A 216 17.60 13.07 0.77
CA LEU A 216 17.45 11.75 1.37
C LEU A 216 16.21 11.69 2.27
N SER A 217 15.90 12.75 3.01
CA SER A 217 14.68 12.82 3.83
C SER A 217 13.42 12.73 2.98
N VAL A 218 13.40 13.39 1.82
CA VAL A 218 12.27 13.29 0.87
C VAL A 218 12.15 11.87 0.33
N VAL A 219 13.25 11.27 -0.16
CA VAL A 219 13.23 9.92 -0.72
C VAL A 219 12.79 8.88 0.33
N VAL A 220 13.33 8.92 1.54
CA VAL A 220 12.97 8.01 2.63
C VAL A 220 11.50 8.21 3.04
N SER A 221 11.00 9.46 3.03
CA SER A 221 9.59 9.72 3.31
C SER A 221 8.67 9.12 2.24
N VAL A 222 8.99 9.30 0.97
CA VAL A 222 8.23 8.72 -0.15
C VAL A 222 8.25 7.19 -0.06
N LEU A 223 9.41 6.57 0.15
CA LEU A 223 9.53 5.13 0.32
C LEU A 223 8.68 4.61 1.49
N SER A 224 8.74 5.28 2.65
CA SER A 224 7.95 4.87 3.82
C SER A 224 6.44 5.10 3.67
N MET A 225 6.01 6.02 2.80
CA MET A 225 4.60 6.19 2.44
C MET A 225 4.12 5.08 1.51
N LEU A 226 4.90 4.77 0.46
CA LEU A 226 4.55 3.77 -0.54
C LEU A 226 4.65 2.33 -0.01
N ASP A 227 5.49 2.09 1.00
CA ASP A 227 5.62 0.79 1.67
C ASP A 227 4.34 0.36 2.42
N LYS A 228 3.45 1.32 2.71
CA LYS A 228 2.16 1.10 3.37
C LYS A 228 1.03 1.73 2.53
N PRO A 229 0.51 1.02 1.53
CA PRO A 229 -0.44 1.60 0.56
C PRO A 229 -1.81 1.97 1.17
N PHE A 230 -2.15 1.47 2.35
CA PHE A 230 -3.35 1.88 3.11
C PHE A 230 -3.04 2.87 4.22
N GLY A 231 -1.76 3.12 4.51
CA GLY A 231 -1.32 4.01 5.59
C GLY A 231 -1.49 5.51 5.28
N PRO A 232 -1.29 6.38 6.28
CA PRO A 232 -1.36 7.82 6.09
C PRO A 232 -0.22 8.29 5.16
N GLY A 233 -0.57 8.84 4.01
CA GLY A 233 0.38 9.43 3.06
C GLY A 233 0.15 9.01 1.61
N ALA A 234 0.18 7.73 1.29
CA ALA A 234 -0.10 7.18 -0.04
C ALA A 234 -1.33 6.28 0.01
N ARG A 235 -2.43 6.80 0.54
CA ARG A 235 -3.65 6.04 0.73
C ARG A 235 -4.28 5.63 -0.60
N VAL A 236 -4.49 4.32 -0.81
CA VAL A 236 -5.35 3.80 -1.87
C VAL A 236 -6.79 3.96 -1.39
N PRO A 237 -7.59 4.83 -2.01
CA PRO A 237 -8.98 5.03 -1.60
C PRO A 237 -9.89 3.93 -2.17
N PRO A 238 -11.04 3.62 -1.53
CA PRO A 238 -12.01 2.64 -2.04
C PRO A 238 -12.89 3.20 -3.17
N ASN A 239 -12.32 4.02 -4.06
CA ASN A 239 -13.10 4.72 -5.09
C ASN A 239 -13.70 3.77 -6.12
N GLU A 240 -12.96 2.74 -6.51
CA GLU A 240 -13.37 1.73 -7.47
C GLU A 240 -14.60 0.95 -6.94
N MET A 241 -14.55 0.56 -5.67
CA MET A 241 -15.68 -0.10 -5.01
C MET A 241 -16.89 0.83 -4.85
N ARG A 242 -16.67 2.09 -4.50
CA ARG A 242 -17.76 3.10 -4.43
C ARG A 242 -18.40 3.35 -5.79
N GLN A 243 -17.62 3.42 -6.86
CA GLN A 243 -18.13 3.55 -8.23
C GLN A 243 -18.93 2.32 -8.65
N ALA A 244 -18.46 1.12 -8.33
CA ALA A 244 -19.17 -0.13 -8.59
C ALA A 244 -20.51 -0.18 -7.84
N ILE A 245 -20.56 0.23 -6.57
CA ILE A 245 -21.79 0.36 -5.79
C ILE A 245 -22.75 1.35 -6.48
N ALA A 246 -22.27 2.53 -6.88
CA ALA A 246 -23.08 3.54 -7.55
C ALA A 246 -23.65 3.04 -8.88
N LEU A 247 -22.87 2.31 -9.68
CA LEU A 247 -23.29 1.65 -10.91
C LEU A 247 -24.42 0.64 -10.67
N LEU A 248 -24.27 -0.19 -9.66
CA LEU A 248 -25.26 -1.21 -9.32
C LEU A 248 -26.49 -0.61 -8.64
N ALA A 249 -26.35 0.47 -7.87
CA ALA A 249 -27.45 1.16 -7.22
C ALA A 249 -28.25 2.10 -8.17
N ALA A 250 -27.71 2.49 -9.33
CA ALA A 250 -28.31 3.47 -10.25
C ALA A 250 -29.70 3.11 -10.81
N GLY A 251 -30.26 1.96 -10.47
CA GLY A 251 -31.65 1.57 -10.80
C GLY A 251 -32.60 1.56 -9.60
N HIS A 252 -32.14 1.94 -8.42
CA HIS A 252 -32.94 1.98 -7.20
C HIS A 252 -32.89 3.38 -6.61
N LYS A 253 -34.04 3.91 -6.15
CA LYS A 253 -34.10 5.12 -5.33
C LYS A 253 -33.05 4.95 -4.22
N SER A 254 -32.31 6.01 -3.92
CA SER A 254 -31.25 6.05 -2.89
C SER A 254 -31.75 5.46 -1.55
N VAL A 255 -31.75 4.15 -1.46
CA VAL A 255 -31.90 3.45 -0.19
C VAL A 255 -30.60 3.74 0.53
N ASP A 256 -30.69 4.23 1.76
CA ASP A 256 -29.54 4.33 2.64
C ASP A 256 -29.02 2.88 2.84
N LEU A 257 -28.01 2.51 2.03
CA LEU A 257 -27.43 1.16 2.04
C LEU A 257 -26.95 0.78 3.44
N GLN A 258 -26.51 1.76 4.21
CA GLN A 258 -26.06 1.54 5.56
C GLN A 258 -27.21 1.09 6.47
N GLN A 259 -28.40 1.70 6.31
CA GLN A 259 -29.58 1.29 7.05
C GLN A 259 -30.15 -0.05 6.53
N ALA A 260 -30.17 -0.25 5.21
CA ALA A 260 -30.65 -1.49 4.61
C ALA A 260 -29.79 -2.72 4.98
N CYS A 261 -28.49 -2.53 5.13
CA CYS A 261 -27.54 -3.62 5.46
C CYS A 261 -27.31 -3.79 6.97
N SER A 262 -27.87 -2.93 7.83
CA SER A 262 -27.67 -2.95 9.30
C SER A 262 -28.24 -4.21 9.98
N ALA A 263 -29.21 -4.85 9.36
CA ALA A 263 -29.85 -6.07 9.89
C ALA A 263 -28.94 -7.32 9.86
N GLY A 264 -27.81 -7.23 9.14
CA GLY A 264 -26.88 -8.35 8.92
C GLY A 264 -27.36 -9.33 7.83
N PRO A 265 -26.46 -10.26 7.40
CA PRO A 265 -26.74 -11.18 6.31
C PRO A 265 -27.95 -12.10 6.61
N GLY A 266 -28.80 -12.31 5.59
CA GLY A 266 -29.99 -13.18 5.69
C GLY A 266 -31.19 -12.62 6.46
N LYS A 267 -31.13 -11.38 6.96
CA LYS A 267 -32.26 -10.69 7.58
C LYS A 267 -32.70 -9.55 6.69
N VAL A 268 -33.81 -9.73 5.99
CA VAL A 268 -34.46 -8.64 5.27
C VAL A 268 -35.00 -7.67 6.33
N ALA A 269 -34.59 -6.38 6.27
CA ALA A 269 -35.20 -5.35 7.10
C ALA A 269 -36.70 -5.30 6.77
N SER A 270 -37.55 -5.66 7.74
CA SER A 270 -38.99 -5.66 7.66
C SER A 270 -39.55 -4.24 7.58
#